data_10df25cfa2eb79b1f97196989b6f9604
#
_entry.id   10df25cfa2eb79b1f97196989b6f9604
#
_cell.length_a   1.000
_cell.length_b   1.000
_cell.length_c   1.000
_cell.angle_alpha   90.00
_cell.angle_beta   90.00
_cell.angle_gamma   90.00
#
_symmetry.space_group_name_H-M   'P 1'
#
loop_
_entity.id
_entity.type
_entity.pdbx_description
1 polymer ?
#
loop_
_entity_poly.entity_id
_entity_poly.type
_entity_poly.pdbx_seq_one_letter_code
_entity_poly.pdbx_strand_id
1 'polypeptide(L)'
;MSTKHALLSASSASRWLHCPPSARLGENYEDKPSEYAAEGTEAHALGEYKILKSLKRRAVNPAKKLKYFSEEMDECTDGYKDMVLELVMSAGATCDDPQVLIEQRVDFSKWVQEGFGTADALIVTDGNLTICDYKHGKGVA
;
A
#
# COMPACT_ATOMS: atom_id res chain seq x y z
N MET A 1 19.11 2.06 4.81
CA MET A 1 19.05 2.47 3.39
C MET A 1 17.83 3.35 3.25
N SER A 2 18.03 4.58 2.84
CA SER A 2 16.92 5.50 2.54
C SER A 2 16.07 4.88 1.43
N THR A 3 14.82 4.57 1.71
CA THR A 3 13.82 4.25 0.68
C THR A 3 13.63 5.52 -0.13
N LYS A 4 14.36 5.65 -1.24
CA LYS A 4 14.16 6.75 -2.16
C LYS A 4 12.73 6.66 -2.66
N HIS A 5 11.92 7.63 -2.29
CA HIS A 5 10.62 7.81 -2.91
C HIS A 5 10.82 8.13 -4.40
N ALA A 6 9.93 7.62 -5.26
CA ALA A 6 9.96 7.99 -6.66
C ALA A 6 9.71 9.50 -6.80
N LEU A 7 10.47 10.18 -7.66
CA LEU A 7 10.27 11.60 -7.95
C LEU A 7 8.82 11.86 -8.40
N LEU A 8 8.32 11.01 -9.29
CA LEU A 8 6.94 11.03 -9.78
C LEU A 8 6.18 9.82 -9.19
N SER A 9 5.98 9.85 -7.87
CA SER A 9 5.26 8.78 -7.17
C SER A 9 3.77 8.80 -7.48
N ALA A 10 3.12 7.63 -7.45
CA ALA A 10 1.68 7.51 -7.62
C ALA A 10 0.90 8.30 -6.55
N SER A 11 1.34 8.26 -5.30
CA SER A 11 0.70 8.99 -4.18
C SER A 11 0.75 10.51 -4.32
N SER A 12 1.70 11.06 -5.08
CA SER A 12 1.81 12.51 -5.35
C SER A 12 1.34 12.90 -6.75
N ALA A 13 0.70 11.97 -7.49
CA ALA A 13 0.33 12.17 -8.88
C ALA A 13 -0.59 13.38 -9.10
N SER A 14 -1.58 13.59 -8.22
CA SER A 14 -2.45 14.77 -8.32
C SER A 14 -1.66 16.07 -8.28
N ARG A 15 -0.61 16.15 -7.47
CA ARG A 15 0.24 17.34 -7.35
C ARG A 15 1.08 17.57 -8.60
N TRP A 16 1.86 16.58 -9.05
CA TRP A 16 2.77 16.79 -10.20
C TRP A 16 2.06 16.78 -11.55
N LEU A 17 0.88 16.18 -11.66
CA LEU A 17 0.03 16.29 -12.85
C LEU A 17 -0.51 17.73 -13.02
N HIS A 18 -0.88 18.41 -11.94
CA HIS A 18 -1.36 19.80 -11.99
C HIS A 18 -0.23 20.82 -12.00
N CYS A 19 0.89 20.54 -11.35
CA CYS A 19 2.05 21.40 -11.26
C CYS A 19 3.35 20.61 -11.47
N PRO A 20 3.75 20.32 -12.70
CA PRO A 20 4.94 19.51 -12.98
C PRO A 20 6.22 19.97 -12.26
N PRO A 21 6.51 21.28 -12.12
CA PRO A 21 7.70 21.72 -11.39
C PRO A 21 7.69 21.34 -9.91
N SER A 22 6.53 21.05 -9.32
CA SER A 22 6.42 20.72 -7.89
C SER A 22 7.20 19.45 -7.50
N ALA A 23 7.41 18.53 -8.42
CA ALA A 23 8.21 17.33 -8.20
C ALA A 23 9.67 17.69 -7.88
N ARG A 24 10.29 18.53 -8.72
CA ARG A 24 11.67 18.99 -8.53
C ARG A 24 11.82 19.96 -7.37
N LEU A 25 10.84 20.82 -7.17
CA LEU A 25 10.86 21.75 -6.02
C LEU A 25 10.81 20.97 -4.70
N GLY A 26 10.05 19.88 -4.63
CA GLY A 26 9.95 19.04 -3.44
C GLY A 26 11.28 18.43 -3.00
N GLU A 27 12.22 18.17 -3.93
CA GLU A 27 13.54 17.62 -3.61
C GLU A 27 14.41 18.57 -2.74
N ASN A 28 14.09 19.85 -2.74
CA ASN A 28 14.83 20.86 -1.95
C ASN A 28 14.35 20.96 -0.50
N TYR A 29 13.30 20.24 -0.14
CA TYR A 29 12.75 20.23 1.21
C TYR A 29 12.94 18.88 1.86
N GLU A 30 13.39 18.89 3.12
CA GLU A 30 13.45 17.66 3.91
C GLU A 30 12.06 17.14 4.20
N ASP A 31 11.86 15.85 3.92
CA ASP A 31 10.64 15.13 4.30
C ASP A 31 10.67 14.96 5.82
N LYS A 32 9.85 15.70 6.54
CA LYS A 32 9.71 15.56 7.99
C LYS A 32 8.70 14.45 8.28
N PRO A 33 9.13 13.31 8.81
CA PRO A 33 8.21 12.24 9.16
C PRO A 33 7.22 12.76 10.21
N SER A 34 5.92 12.68 9.91
CA SER A 34 4.88 12.96 10.88
C SER A 34 4.54 11.71 11.69
N GLU A 35 4.05 11.88 12.91
CA GLU A 35 3.57 10.75 13.72
C GLU A 35 2.45 10.00 13.01
N TYR A 36 1.57 10.70 12.29
CA TYR A 36 0.51 10.10 11.48
C TYR A 36 1.06 9.22 10.34
N ALA A 37 2.15 9.65 9.69
CA ALA A 37 2.79 8.83 8.66
C ALA A 37 3.44 7.57 9.24
N ALA A 38 4.02 7.68 10.44
CA ALA A 38 4.59 6.54 11.15
C ALA A 38 3.49 5.56 11.60
N GLU A 39 2.39 6.05 12.13
CA GLU A 39 1.22 5.26 12.50
C GLU A 39 0.64 4.52 11.27
N GLY A 40 0.47 5.25 10.14
CA GLY A 40 0.03 4.66 8.87
C GLY A 40 0.95 3.52 8.41
N THR A 41 2.27 3.70 8.51
CA THR A 41 3.25 2.66 8.15
C THR A 41 3.11 1.41 9.02
N GLU A 42 2.88 1.58 10.32
CA GLU A 42 2.63 0.46 11.23
C GLU A 42 1.32 -0.26 10.92
N ALA A 43 0.27 0.49 10.59
CA ALA A 43 -1.03 -0.08 10.20
C ALA A 43 -0.92 -0.91 8.91
N HIS A 44 -0.17 -0.43 7.90
CA HIS A 44 0.12 -1.21 6.69
C HIS A 44 0.86 -2.51 7.02
N ALA A 45 1.90 -2.46 7.84
CA ALA A 45 2.65 -3.66 8.23
C ALA A 45 1.78 -4.68 8.99
N LEU A 46 0.85 -4.21 9.82
CA LEU A 46 -0.10 -5.07 10.52
C LEU A 46 -1.12 -5.70 9.56
N GLY A 47 -1.66 -4.90 8.64
CA GLY A 47 -2.59 -5.37 7.60
C GLY A 47 -1.94 -6.41 6.69
N GLU A 48 -0.73 -6.13 6.17
CA GLU A 48 0.07 -7.08 5.40
C GLU A 48 0.22 -8.42 6.13
N TYR A 49 0.66 -8.37 7.38
CA TYR A 49 0.82 -9.57 8.20
C TYR A 49 -0.46 -10.38 8.32
N LYS A 50 -1.58 -9.72 8.61
CA LYS A 50 -2.88 -10.40 8.78
C LYS A 50 -3.34 -11.05 7.46
N ILE A 51 -3.20 -10.37 6.33
CA ILE A 51 -3.57 -10.90 5.01
C ILE A 51 -2.69 -12.09 4.64
N LEU A 52 -1.37 -11.94 4.70
CA LEU A 52 -0.43 -13.02 4.35
C LEU A 52 -0.65 -14.25 5.21
N LYS A 53 -0.87 -14.08 6.52
CA LYS A 53 -1.17 -15.18 7.43
C LYS A 53 -2.48 -15.90 7.04
N SER A 54 -3.52 -15.15 6.70
CA SER A 54 -4.80 -15.71 6.26
C SER A 54 -4.69 -16.47 4.94
N LEU A 55 -3.82 -16.00 4.03
CA LEU A 55 -3.48 -16.69 2.78
C LEU A 55 -2.48 -17.85 2.97
N LYS A 56 -2.14 -18.20 4.22
CA LYS A 56 -1.17 -19.25 4.57
C LYS A 56 0.22 -19.01 3.95
N ARG A 57 0.57 -17.75 3.74
CA ARG A 57 1.88 -17.32 3.26
C ARG A 57 2.80 -16.97 4.42
N ARG A 58 4.12 -17.01 4.16
CA ARG A 58 5.11 -16.61 5.16
C ARG A 58 4.95 -15.11 5.46
N ALA A 59 4.82 -14.79 6.75
CA ALA A 59 4.68 -13.42 7.23
C ALA A 59 5.44 -13.23 8.54
N VAL A 60 6.00 -12.03 8.74
CA VAL A 60 6.67 -11.64 9.98
C VAL A 60 5.70 -10.85 10.83
N ASN A 61 5.45 -11.31 12.06
CA ASN A 61 4.56 -10.61 12.98
C ASN A 61 5.19 -9.27 13.42
N PRO A 62 4.59 -8.12 13.08
CA PRO A 62 5.13 -6.82 13.44
C PRO A 62 4.84 -6.41 14.88
N ALA A 63 3.98 -7.11 15.62
CA ALA A 63 3.43 -6.71 16.92
C ALA A 63 4.48 -6.22 17.94
N LYS A 64 5.69 -6.82 17.93
CA LYS A 64 6.80 -6.40 18.84
C LYS A 64 7.45 -5.06 18.46
N LYS A 65 7.17 -4.53 17.28
CA LYS A 65 7.77 -3.33 16.72
C LYS A 65 6.78 -2.17 16.59
N LEU A 66 5.49 -2.42 16.83
CA LEU A 66 4.44 -1.41 16.72
C LEU A 66 4.49 -0.47 17.94
N LYS A 67 4.78 0.80 17.67
CA LYS A 67 4.80 1.88 18.66
C LYS A 67 3.42 2.53 18.83
N TYR A 68 2.65 2.58 17.74
CA TYR A 68 1.35 3.25 17.65
C TYR A 68 0.18 2.28 17.65
N PHE A 69 0.39 1.03 18.07
CA PHE A 69 -0.68 0.04 18.12
C PHE A 69 -1.85 0.52 18.98
N SER A 70 -3.05 0.40 18.45
CA SER A 70 -4.31 0.69 19.12
C SER A 70 -5.35 -0.35 18.74
N GLU A 71 -6.42 -0.44 19.54
CA GLU A 71 -7.56 -1.31 19.24
C GLU A 71 -8.24 -0.88 17.93
N GLU A 72 -8.35 0.43 17.68
CA GLU A 72 -8.84 0.98 16.41
C GLU A 72 -7.99 0.51 15.22
N MET A 73 -6.65 0.55 15.35
CA MET A 73 -5.75 0.04 14.31
C MET A 73 -5.96 -1.45 14.06
N ASP A 74 -6.15 -2.24 15.12
CA ASP A 74 -6.36 -3.68 15.00
C ASP A 74 -7.67 -3.98 14.28
N GLU A 75 -8.77 -3.33 14.66
CA GLU A 75 -10.08 -3.47 14.01
C GLU A 75 -10.07 -3.00 12.55
N CYS A 76 -9.46 -1.85 12.25
CA CYS A 76 -9.36 -1.33 10.88
C CYS A 76 -8.54 -2.27 9.97
N THR A 77 -7.45 -2.84 10.49
CA THR A 77 -6.63 -3.79 9.72
C THR A 77 -7.32 -5.15 9.57
N ASP A 78 -8.18 -5.55 10.49
CA ASP A 78 -9.05 -6.72 10.31
C ASP A 78 -10.08 -6.49 9.21
N GLY A 79 -10.73 -5.32 9.19
CA GLY A 79 -11.66 -4.95 8.12
C GLY A 79 -10.98 -4.92 6.74
N TYR A 80 -9.77 -4.37 6.66
CA TYR A 80 -8.98 -4.38 5.43
C TYR A 80 -8.64 -5.81 4.99
N LYS A 81 -8.16 -6.66 5.90
CA LYS A 81 -7.90 -8.08 5.63
C LYS A 81 -9.16 -8.79 5.11
N ASP A 82 -10.30 -8.60 5.75
CA ASP A 82 -11.55 -9.27 5.38
C ASP A 82 -12.00 -8.84 3.98
N MET A 83 -11.91 -7.55 3.65
CA MET A 83 -12.22 -7.03 2.32
C MET A 83 -11.30 -7.66 1.25
N VAL A 84 -10.00 -7.72 1.49
CA VAL A 84 -9.05 -8.32 0.52
C VAL A 84 -9.34 -9.80 0.33
N LEU A 85 -9.62 -10.54 1.42
CA LEU A 85 -9.96 -11.97 1.32
C LEU A 85 -11.26 -12.21 0.55
N GLU A 86 -12.27 -11.37 0.71
CA GLU A 86 -13.53 -11.43 -0.05
C GLU A 86 -13.27 -11.22 -1.55
N LEU A 87 -12.43 -10.24 -1.91
CA LEU A 87 -12.03 -10.02 -3.30
C LEU A 87 -11.24 -11.20 -3.88
N VAL A 88 -10.36 -11.81 -3.10
CA VAL A 88 -9.63 -13.02 -3.51
C VAL A 88 -10.58 -14.19 -3.74
N MET A 89 -11.56 -14.39 -2.87
CA MET A 89 -12.58 -15.43 -3.04
C MET A 89 -13.43 -15.19 -4.28
N SER A 90 -13.85 -13.95 -4.52
CA SER A 90 -14.59 -13.57 -5.72
C SER A 90 -13.78 -13.80 -6.99
N ALA A 91 -12.49 -13.47 -6.97
CA ALA A 91 -11.59 -13.73 -8.08
C ALA A 91 -11.45 -15.24 -8.37
N GLY A 92 -11.31 -16.06 -7.33
CA GLY A 92 -11.24 -17.51 -7.46
C GLY A 92 -12.52 -18.18 -7.97
N ALA A 93 -13.66 -17.50 -7.88
CA ALA A 93 -14.92 -17.98 -8.46
C ALA A 93 -14.98 -17.84 -10.00
N THR A 94 -14.16 -16.96 -10.58
CA THR A 94 -14.17 -16.62 -12.02
C THR A 94 -12.86 -16.92 -12.73
N CYS A 95 -11.79 -17.20 -11.99
CA CYS A 95 -10.45 -17.48 -12.50
C CYS A 95 -9.84 -18.62 -11.71
N ASP A 96 -9.32 -19.63 -12.39
CA ASP A 96 -8.75 -20.83 -11.75
C ASP A 96 -7.46 -20.54 -10.98
N ASP A 97 -6.68 -19.53 -11.39
CA ASP A 97 -5.40 -19.16 -10.77
C ASP A 97 -5.25 -17.62 -10.64
N PRO A 98 -6.04 -16.97 -9.76
CA PRO A 98 -5.89 -15.55 -9.52
C PRO A 98 -4.54 -15.25 -8.86
N GLN A 99 -3.80 -14.30 -9.44
CA GLN A 99 -2.54 -13.83 -8.84
C GLN A 99 -2.85 -12.81 -7.75
N VAL A 100 -2.43 -13.09 -6.52
CA VAL A 100 -2.63 -12.22 -5.36
C VAL A 100 -1.27 -11.73 -4.87
N LEU A 101 -1.01 -10.43 -5.02
CA LEU A 101 0.24 -9.78 -4.67
C LEU A 101 -0.03 -8.78 -3.55
N ILE A 102 0.72 -8.87 -2.45
CA ILE A 102 0.56 -8.01 -1.26
C ILE A 102 1.86 -7.25 -1.07
N GLU A 103 1.76 -5.94 -0.78
CA GLU A 103 2.90 -5.00 -0.66
C GLU A 103 3.85 -5.12 -1.86
N GLN A 104 3.25 -5.17 -3.04
CA GLN A 104 3.98 -5.40 -4.27
C GLN A 104 4.62 -4.12 -4.79
N ARG A 105 5.96 -4.14 -4.92
CA ARG A 105 6.65 -3.08 -5.66
C ARG A 105 6.28 -3.17 -7.13
N VAL A 106 5.81 -2.06 -7.68
CA VAL A 106 5.48 -1.88 -9.09
C VAL A 106 6.39 -0.83 -9.70
N ASP A 107 6.89 -1.14 -10.89
CA ASP A 107 7.73 -0.25 -11.70
C ASP A 107 6.94 0.15 -12.95
N PHE A 108 6.65 1.43 -13.07
CA PHE A 108 6.00 2.03 -14.24
C PHE A 108 6.87 3.08 -14.92
N SER A 109 8.19 2.97 -14.74
CA SER A 109 9.19 3.87 -15.32
C SER A 109 9.17 3.91 -16.86
N LYS A 110 8.60 2.87 -17.48
CA LYS A 110 8.37 2.83 -18.94
C LYS A 110 7.44 3.94 -19.42
N TRP A 111 6.49 4.36 -18.56
CA TRP A 111 5.47 5.37 -18.92
C TRP A 111 5.69 6.69 -18.19
N VAL A 112 6.23 6.64 -16.99
CA VAL A 112 6.49 7.80 -16.14
C VAL A 112 7.93 7.75 -15.69
N GLN A 113 8.75 8.71 -16.09
CA GLN A 113 10.17 8.75 -15.77
C GLN A 113 10.40 8.59 -14.25
N GLU A 114 11.28 7.65 -13.90
CA GLU A 114 11.57 7.28 -12.50
C GLU A 114 10.32 6.92 -11.67
N GLY A 115 9.27 6.45 -12.37
CA GLY A 115 8.02 6.08 -11.74
C GLY A 115 8.06 4.68 -11.14
N PHE A 116 7.91 4.58 -9.83
CA PHE A 116 7.70 3.33 -9.11
C PHE A 116 6.87 3.58 -7.85
N GLY A 117 6.35 2.53 -7.28
CA GLY A 117 5.60 2.59 -6.03
C GLY A 117 5.42 1.21 -5.42
N THR A 118 4.68 1.16 -4.34
CA THR A 118 4.22 -0.10 -3.74
C THR A 118 2.70 -0.10 -3.74
N ALA A 119 2.11 -1.19 -4.21
CA ALA A 119 0.67 -1.41 -4.14
C ALA A 119 0.36 -2.32 -2.95
N ASP A 120 -0.57 -1.91 -2.11
CA ASP A 120 -0.90 -2.62 -0.87
C ASP A 120 -1.46 -4.01 -1.15
N ALA A 121 -2.42 -4.12 -2.07
CA ALA A 121 -2.88 -5.41 -2.59
C ALA A 121 -3.27 -5.31 -4.07
N LEU A 122 -2.83 -6.29 -4.85
CA LEU A 122 -3.20 -6.47 -6.25
C LEU A 122 -3.80 -7.86 -6.44
N ILE A 123 -4.91 -7.94 -7.15
CA ILE A 123 -5.54 -9.20 -7.54
C ILE A 123 -5.69 -9.18 -9.06
N VAL A 124 -4.98 -10.09 -9.73
CA VAL A 124 -4.95 -10.21 -11.18
C VAL A 124 -5.68 -11.47 -11.59
N THR A 125 -6.65 -11.32 -12.45
CA THR A 125 -7.39 -12.42 -13.08
C THR A 125 -7.34 -12.27 -14.60
N ASP A 126 -7.95 -13.20 -15.33
CA ASP A 126 -8.04 -13.11 -16.79
C ASP A 126 -8.82 -11.86 -17.23
N GLY A 127 -8.10 -10.83 -17.65
CA GLY A 127 -8.66 -9.58 -18.16
C GLY A 127 -9.02 -8.52 -17.11
N ASN A 128 -8.83 -8.79 -15.80
CA ASN A 128 -9.11 -7.82 -14.74
C ASN A 128 -7.93 -7.63 -13.78
N LEU A 129 -7.71 -6.39 -13.38
CA LEU A 129 -6.77 -6.00 -12.33
C LEU A 129 -7.55 -5.23 -11.26
N THR A 130 -7.58 -5.78 -10.04
CA THR A 130 -8.11 -5.09 -8.86
C THR A 130 -6.96 -4.55 -8.05
N ILE A 131 -7.00 -3.26 -7.73
CA ILE A 131 -6.00 -2.57 -6.91
C ILE A 131 -6.70 -2.12 -5.63
N CYS A 132 -6.17 -2.54 -4.48
CA CYS A 132 -6.62 -2.08 -3.18
C CYS A 132 -5.54 -1.19 -2.57
N ASP A 133 -5.94 -0.03 -2.09
CA ASP A 133 -5.08 0.93 -1.40
C ASP A 133 -5.68 1.18 -0.01
N TYR A 134 -4.92 0.86 1.03
CA TYR A 134 -5.35 0.99 2.42
C TYR A 134 -4.94 2.36 2.97
N LYS A 135 -5.87 3.07 3.54
CA LYS A 135 -5.63 4.33 4.22
C LYS A 135 -6.03 4.22 5.69
N HIS A 136 -5.07 4.49 6.57
CA HIS A 136 -5.28 4.49 8.01
C HIS A 136 -5.15 5.91 8.58
N GLY A 137 -5.98 6.23 9.58
CA GLY A 137 -5.96 7.50 10.28
C GLY A 137 -7.06 8.47 9.83
N LYS A 138 -7.03 9.67 10.40
CA LYS A 138 -8.02 10.74 10.15
C LYS A 138 -7.64 11.58 8.92
N GLY A 139 -7.21 10.94 7.85
CA GLY A 139 -6.88 11.62 6.61
C GLY A 139 -8.11 12.27 5.99
N VAL A 140 -7.90 13.41 5.32
CA VAL A 140 -8.89 13.98 4.43
C VAL A 140 -8.82 13.18 3.12
N ALA A 141 -9.94 12.59 2.74
CA ALA A 141 -10.07 11.91 1.46
C ALA A 141 -10.08 12.92 0.29
#